data_dab6d3f2a63f351b9e927246ecd3eb87
#
_entry.id   dab6d3f2a63f351b9e927246ecd3eb87
#
_cell.length_a   1.000
_cell.length_b   1.000
_cell.length_c   1.000
_cell.angle_alpha   90.00
_cell.angle_beta   90.00
_cell.angle_gamma   90.00
#
_symmetry.space_group_name_H-M   'P 1'
#
loop_
_entity.id
_entity.type
_entity.pdbx_description
1 polymer ?
#
loop_
_entity_poly.entity_id
_entity_poly.type
_entity_poly.pdbx_seq_one_letter_code
_entity_poly.pdbx_strand_id
1 'polypeptide(L)'
;MSPTSRPSAIAFAGLLGAVSGAVDVLVFTRLGEVFASVITGNVVVVGVAIGGGRLGVMSHAAIAVGCYAVGVVVATLITRRDDEHPARGAATPVIVVYVIEFALLCGLAAIWVATDGRPGGTAQFVALALTAAAMGMQSRAFAMYRLPGVTTTYFTGTLTNLLTGLVTDSTVNRAAAVALMSLLAGAAASGALVSVVPIAAPALPLALLAAALVMIAVRRRRHST
;
A
#
# COMPACT_ATOMS: atom_id res chain seq x y z
N MET A 1 -1.49 26.84 -8.11
CA MET A 1 -1.47 25.93 -6.94
C MET A 1 -0.67 24.69 -7.32
N SER A 2 0.35 24.36 -6.55
CA SER A 2 1.14 23.13 -6.78
C SER A 2 0.26 21.88 -6.66
N PRO A 3 0.60 20.78 -7.35
CA PRO A 3 -0.15 19.51 -7.23
C PRO A 3 -0.30 19.02 -5.79
N THR A 4 0.67 19.30 -4.92
CA THR A 4 0.69 18.95 -3.49
C THR A 4 -0.30 19.74 -2.63
N SER A 5 -0.83 20.86 -3.12
CA SER A 5 -1.78 21.70 -2.37
C SER A 5 -3.25 21.44 -2.73
N ARG A 6 -3.55 20.54 -3.66
CA ARG A 6 -4.94 20.21 -4.01
C ARG A 6 -5.56 19.30 -2.94
N PRO A 7 -6.63 19.72 -2.24
CA PRO A 7 -7.20 18.94 -1.12
C PRO A 7 -7.49 17.48 -1.44
N SER A 8 -7.90 17.24 -2.67
CA SER A 8 -8.23 15.90 -3.15
C SER A 8 -7.01 15.00 -3.41
N ALA A 9 -5.83 15.56 -3.74
CA ALA A 9 -4.60 14.78 -3.85
C ALA A 9 -4.09 14.39 -2.45
N ILE A 10 -4.22 15.30 -1.48
CA ILE A 10 -3.90 15.04 -0.08
C ILE A 10 -4.78 13.94 0.49
N ALA A 11 -6.11 14.02 0.29
CA ALA A 11 -7.04 12.99 0.75
C ALA A 11 -6.76 11.62 0.13
N PHE A 12 -6.42 11.59 -1.16
CA PHE A 12 -6.06 10.35 -1.85
C PHE A 12 -4.78 9.72 -1.28
N ALA A 13 -3.73 10.53 -1.08
CA ALA A 13 -2.50 10.07 -0.45
C ALA A 13 -2.75 9.55 0.96
N GLY A 14 -3.63 10.22 1.73
CA GLY A 14 -4.05 9.78 3.05
C GLY A 14 -4.77 8.43 3.02
N LEU A 15 -5.75 8.24 2.13
CA LEU A 15 -6.47 6.96 2.01
C LEU A 15 -5.50 5.81 1.70
N LEU A 16 -4.61 5.98 0.71
CA LEU A 16 -3.65 4.94 0.36
C LEU A 16 -2.58 4.72 1.44
N GLY A 17 -2.19 5.77 2.17
CA GLY A 17 -1.34 5.62 3.35
C GLY A 17 -2.01 4.77 4.43
N ALA A 18 -3.29 5.02 4.70
CA ALA A 18 -4.06 4.22 5.65
C ALA A 18 -4.25 2.77 5.19
N VAL A 19 -4.45 2.53 3.88
CA VAL A 19 -4.47 1.17 3.30
C VAL A 19 -3.16 0.45 3.60
N SER A 20 -2.00 1.08 3.30
CA SER A 20 -0.69 0.48 3.55
C SER A 20 -0.49 0.14 5.02
N GLY A 21 -0.82 1.05 5.94
CA GLY A 21 -0.69 0.80 7.38
C GLY A 21 -1.59 -0.32 7.87
N ALA A 22 -2.85 -0.36 7.41
CA ALA A 22 -3.80 -1.40 7.77
C ALA A 22 -3.34 -2.77 7.27
N VAL A 23 -2.88 -2.85 6.02
CA VAL A 23 -2.38 -4.08 5.41
C VAL A 23 -1.12 -4.58 6.09
N ASP A 24 -0.15 -3.71 6.38
CA ASP A 24 1.10 -4.12 7.03
C ASP A 24 0.87 -4.71 8.43
N VAL A 25 -0.13 -4.23 9.17
CA VAL A 25 -0.51 -4.83 10.47
C VAL A 25 -1.07 -6.24 10.29
N LEU A 26 -1.95 -6.48 9.31
CA LEU A 26 -2.46 -7.82 9.02
C LEU A 26 -1.33 -8.79 8.69
N VAL A 27 -0.41 -8.35 7.83
CA VAL A 27 0.73 -9.16 7.39
C VAL A 27 1.67 -9.42 8.55
N PHE A 28 2.06 -8.40 9.28
CA PHE A 28 2.99 -8.53 10.41
C PHE A 28 2.44 -9.43 11.52
N THR A 29 1.16 -9.29 11.86
CA THR A 29 0.57 -10.02 12.99
C THR A 29 0.16 -11.45 12.67
N ARG A 30 -0.13 -11.79 11.39
CA ARG A 30 -0.74 -13.07 11.01
C ARG A 30 -0.07 -13.78 9.84
N LEU A 31 0.78 -13.09 9.05
CA LEU A 31 1.34 -13.66 7.82
C LEU A 31 2.88 -13.79 7.86
N GLY A 32 3.48 -13.93 9.03
CA GLY A 32 4.90 -14.33 9.16
C GLY A 32 5.86 -13.24 9.62
N GLU A 33 5.39 -12.21 10.36
CA GLU A 33 6.21 -11.14 10.96
C GLU A 33 7.03 -10.36 9.92
N VAL A 34 6.48 -10.21 8.73
CA VAL A 34 7.04 -9.45 7.61
C VAL A 34 6.06 -8.33 7.22
N PHE A 35 6.43 -7.50 6.26
CA PHE A 35 5.61 -6.40 5.78
C PHE A 35 5.20 -6.61 4.31
N ALA A 36 4.05 -6.10 3.90
CA ALA A 36 3.64 -6.09 2.50
C ALA A 36 4.13 -4.83 1.77
N SER A 37 4.25 -3.70 2.46
CA SER A 37 4.65 -2.42 1.87
C SER A 37 6.08 -2.00 2.20
N VAL A 38 6.62 -2.38 3.36
CA VAL A 38 7.98 -2.02 3.83
C VAL A 38 9.01 -3.05 3.35
N ILE A 39 9.19 -3.14 2.04
CA ILE A 39 9.97 -4.21 1.39
C ILE A 39 11.46 -4.19 1.73
N THR A 40 12.08 -3.02 1.89
CA THR A 40 13.47 -2.92 2.30
C THR A 40 13.72 -3.50 3.69
N GLY A 41 12.75 -3.40 4.59
CA GLY A 41 12.76 -4.10 5.87
C GLY A 41 12.80 -5.62 5.70
N ASN A 42 11.99 -6.16 4.79
CA ASN A 42 12.00 -7.60 4.50
C ASN A 42 13.33 -8.09 3.91
N VAL A 43 14.03 -7.26 3.11
CA VAL A 43 15.38 -7.60 2.61
C VAL A 43 16.35 -7.76 3.78
N VAL A 44 16.27 -6.89 4.79
CA VAL A 44 17.07 -7.04 6.03
C VAL A 44 16.68 -8.30 6.78
N VAL A 45 15.40 -8.62 6.89
CA VAL A 45 14.91 -9.85 7.52
C VAL A 45 15.44 -11.09 6.80
N VAL A 46 15.50 -11.11 5.47
CA VAL A 46 16.16 -12.18 4.70
C VAL A 46 17.61 -12.32 5.11
N GLY A 47 18.37 -11.23 5.19
CA GLY A 47 19.78 -11.25 5.62
C GLY A 47 19.97 -11.82 7.01
N VAL A 48 19.16 -11.39 7.97
CA VAL A 48 19.16 -11.92 9.36
C VAL A 48 18.82 -13.41 9.38
N ALA A 49 17.87 -13.84 8.59
CA ALA A 49 17.43 -15.23 8.54
C ALA A 49 18.49 -16.15 7.91
N ILE A 50 19.21 -15.68 6.89
CA ILE A 50 20.35 -16.41 6.30
C ILE A 50 21.45 -16.58 7.36
N GLY A 51 21.87 -15.52 8.03
CA GLY A 51 22.90 -15.57 9.06
C GLY A 51 22.54 -16.41 10.28
N GLY A 52 21.27 -16.48 10.64
CA GLY A 52 20.76 -17.21 11.79
C GLY A 52 20.18 -18.60 11.47
N GLY A 53 20.19 -19.05 10.23
CA GLY A 53 19.62 -20.35 9.82
C GLY A 53 18.09 -20.44 9.95
N ARG A 54 17.35 -19.32 9.99
CA ARG A 54 15.90 -19.25 10.24
C ARG A 54 15.10 -19.37 8.95
N LEU A 55 15.07 -20.55 8.33
CA LEU A 55 14.45 -20.79 7.01
C LEU A 55 12.96 -20.38 6.92
N GLY A 56 12.20 -20.55 8.00
CA GLY A 56 10.77 -20.17 8.01
C GLY A 56 10.55 -18.67 7.80
N VAL A 57 11.30 -17.83 8.51
CA VAL A 57 11.22 -16.37 8.37
C VAL A 57 11.76 -15.92 7.00
N MET A 58 12.83 -16.57 6.53
CA MET A 58 13.41 -16.30 5.21
C MET A 58 12.39 -16.51 4.10
N SER A 59 11.62 -17.60 4.14
CA SER A 59 10.62 -17.89 3.09
C SER A 59 9.50 -16.86 3.04
N HIS A 60 8.99 -16.42 4.19
CA HIS A 60 7.98 -15.36 4.23
C HIS A 60 8.53 -14.03 3.68
N ALA A 61 9.71 -13.61 4.11
CA ALA A 61 10.33 -12.37 3.64
C ALA A 61 10.65 -12.43 2.13
N ALA A 62 11.16 -13.57 1.63
CA ALA A 62 11.46 -13.76 0.21
C ALA A 62 10.18 -13.72 -0.66
N ILE A 63 9.09 -14.36 -0.21
CA ILE A 63 7.78 -14.30 -0.89
C ILE A 63 7.25 -12.87 -0.92
N ALA A 64 7.31 -12.15 0.20
CA ALA A 64 6.88 -10.76 0.25
C ALA A 64 7.65 -9.89 -0.76
N VAL A 65 8.98 -9.98 -0.78
CA VAL A 65 9.83 -9.23 -1.73
C VAL A 65 9.53 -9.63 -3.17
N GLY A 66 9.47 -10.93 -3.48
CA GLY A 66 9.24 -11.43 -4.83
C GLY A 66 7.85 -11.05 -5.37
N CYS A 67 6.80 -11.25 -4.57
CA CYS A 67 5.43 -10.93 -5.00
C CYS A 67 5.19 -9.42 -5.12
N TYR A 68 5.79 -8.61 -4.24
CA TYR A 68 5.79 -7.16 -4.41
C TYR A 68 6.44 -6.75 -5.74
N ALA A 69 7.61 -7.31 -6.06
CA ALA A 69 8.29 -7.03 -7.32
C ALA A 69 7.41 -7.41 -8.53
N VAL A 70 6.73 -8.56 -8.48
CA VAL A 70 5.75 -8.96 -9.50
C VAL A 70 4.63 -7.93 -9.62
N GLY A 71 4.07 -7.46 -8.51
CA GLY A 71 3.04 -6.41 -8.49
C GLY A 71 3.52 -5.11 -9.17
N VAL A 72 4.73 -4.66 -8.86
CA VAL A 72 5.34 -3.48 -9.51
C VAL A 72 5.49 -3.71 -11.01
N VAL A 73 6.01 -4.86 -11.44
CA VAL A 73 6.19 -5.19 -12.87
C VAL A 73 4.85 -5.20 -13.59
N VAL A 74 3.85 -5.91 -13.07
CA VAL A 74 2.51 -5.98 -13.67
C VAL A 74 1.90 -4.59 -13.79
N ALA A 75 1.90 -3.80 -12.74
CA ALA A 75 1.39 -2.43 -12.77
C ALA A 75 2.16 -1.54 -13.76
N THR A 76 3.48 -1.73 -13.88
CA THR A 76 4.30 -1.02 -14.86
C THR A 76 3.92 -1.40 -16.30
N LEU A 77 3.71 -2.68 -16.57
CA LEU A 77 3.28 -3.14 -17.90
C LEU A 77 1.90 -2.58 -18.29
N ILE A 78 0.98 -2.48 -17.33
CA ILE A 78 -0.34 -1.89 -17.54
C ILE A 78 -0.25 -0.39 -17.82
N THR A 79 0.64 0.32 -17.11
CA THR A 79 0.71 1.79 -17.13
C THR A 79 1.77 2.36 -18.07
N ARG A 80 2.63 1.54 -18.70
CA ARG A 80 3.79 1.99 -19.49
C ARG A 80 3.48 3.01 -20.59
N ARG A 81 2.33 2.87 -21.27
CA ARG A 81 1.93 3.78 -22.35
C ARG A 81 1.56 5.17 -21.85
N ASP A 82 1.15 5.30 -20.60
CA ASP A 82 0.80 6.59 -19.99
C ASP A 82 2.04 7.35 -19.51
N ASP A 83 3.14 6.65 -19.23
CA ASP A 83 4.44 7.30 -18.95
C ASP A 83 4.93 8.13 -20.13
N GLU A 84 4.67 7.66 -21.35
CA GLU A 84 5.08 8.31 -22.60
C GLU A 84 4.18 9.52 -22.95
N HIS A 85 2.95 9.58 -22.40
CA HIS A 85 1.96 10.63 -22.72
C HIS A 85 1.29 11.19 -21.44
N PRO A 86 2.01 11.92 -20.57
CA PRO A 86 1.51 12.37 -19.26
C PRO A 86 0.35 13.39 -19.32
N ALA A 87 0.05 13.92 -20.51
CA ALA A 87 -0.99 14.96 -20.68
C ALA A 87 -2.45 14.44 -20.60
N ARG A 88 -2.68 13.13 -20.54
CA ARG A 88 -4.05 12.54 -20.62
C ARG A 88 -4.77 12.34 -19.28
N GLY A 89 -4.24 12.91 -18.17
CA GLY A 89 -4.86 12.77 -16.83
C GLY A 89 -4.72 11.35 -16.27
N ALA A 90 -5.13 11.13 -14.99
CA ALA A 90 -5.05 9.81 -14.36
C ALA A 90 -5.83 8.78 -15.20
N ALA A 91 -5.08 8.10 -16.05
CA ALA A 91 -5.63 7.37 -17.17
C ALA A 91 -6.33 6.09 -16.71
N THR A 92 -7.18 5.54 -17.57
CA THR A 92 -7.87 4.26 -17.38
C THR A 92 -6.94 3.17 -16.83
N PRO A 93 -5.67 3.01 -17.28
CA PRO A 93 -4.74 2.03 -16.75
C PRO A 93 -4.48 2.12 -15.24
N VAL A 94 -4.37 3.31 -14.67
CA VAL A 94 -4.16 3.48 -13.22
C VAL A 94 -5.38 2.97 -12.42
N ILE A 95 -6.60 3.20 -12.93
CA ILE A 95 -7.81 2.67 -12.30
C ILE A 95 -7.83 1.13 -12.39
N VAL A 96 -7.45 0.57 -13.53
CA VAL A 96 -7.35 -0.89 -13.69
C VAL A 96 -6.39 -1.48 -12.65
N VAL A 97 -5.25 -0.84 -12.40
CA VAL A 97 -4.28 -1.27 -11.38
C VAL A 97 -4.94 -1.29 -9.99
N TYR A 98 -5.65 -0.22 -9.58
CA TYR A 98 -6.34 -0.18 -8.28
C TYR A 98 -7.52 -1.17 -8.19
N VAL A 99 -8.21 -1.47 -9.29
CA VAL A 99 -9.25 -2.51 -9.32
C VAL A 99 -8.65 -3.91 -9.13
N ILE A 100 -7.51 -4.18 -9.76
CA ILE A 100 -6.78 -5.44 -9.54
C ILE A 100 -6.27 -5.53 -8.10
N GLU A 101 -5.70 -4.46 -7.56
CA GLU A 101 -5.32 -4.37 -6.15
C GLU A 101 -6.49 -4.69 -5.23
N PHE A 102 -7.66 -4.09 -5.48
CA PHE A 102 -8.88 -4.38 -4.72
C PHE A 102 -9.27 -5.86 -4.80
N ALA A 103 -9.21 -6.46 -5.98
CA ALA A 103 -9.49 -7.89 -6.16
C ALA A 103 -8.51 -8.79 -5.40
N LEU A 104 -7.22 -8.44 -5.37
CA LEU A 104 -6.21 -9.16 -4.59
C LEU A 104 -6.49 -9.06 -3.08
N LEU A 105 -6.88 -7.88 -2.59
CA LEU A 105 -7.29 -7.71 -1.18
C LEU A 105 -8.61 -8.42 -0.86
N CYS A 106 -9.54 -8.55 -1.81
CA CYS A 106 -10.71 -9.43 -1.65
C CYS A 106 -10.29 -10.90 -1.52
N GLY A 107 -9.29 -11.34 -2.26
CA GLY A 107 -8.69 -12.68 -2.12
C GLY A 107 -8.09 -12.89 -0.72
N LEU A 108 -7.35 -11.90 -0.19
CA LEU A 108 -6.90 -11.92 1.20
C LEU A 108 -8.07 -12.08 2.16
N ALA A 109 -9.12 -11.25 2.02
CA ALA A 109 -10.27 -11.29 2.91
C ALA A 109 -11.02 -12.63 2.85
N ALA A 110 -11.15 -13.23 1.68
CA ALA A 110 -11.73 -14.56 1.51
C ALA A 110 -10.95 -15.64 2.26
N ILE A 111 -9.62 -15.67 2.10
CA ILE A 111 -8.75 -16.59 2.84
C ILE A 111 -8.87 -16.34 4.34
N TRP A 112 -8.88 -15.06 4.74
CA TRP A 112 -8.96 -14.67 6.14
C TRP A 112 -10.25 -15.16 6.81
N VAL A 113 -11.39 -14.98 6.15
CA VAL A 113 -12.68 -15.48 6.64
C VAL A 113 -12.70 -17.01 6.66
N ALA A 114 -12.21 -17.67 5.60
CA ALA A 114 -12.16 -19.12 5.50
C ALA A 114 -11.26 -19.79 6.57
N THR A 115 -10.37 -19.01 7.19
CA THR A 115 -9.43 -19.48 8.24
C THR A 115 -9.73 -18.87 9.62
N ASP A 116 -10.93 -18.33 9.84
CA ASP A 116 -11.34 -17.68 11.07
C ASP A 116 -10.35 -16.62 11.59
N GLY A 117 -9.75 -15.85 10.67
CA GLY A 117 -8.78 -14.80 10.98
C GLY A 117 -7.40 -15.29 11.39
N ARG A 118 -7.09 -16.57 11.13
CA ARG A 118 -5.81 -17.22 11.50
C ARG A 118 -5.23 -18.02 10.32
N PRO A 119 -4.84 -17.37 9.21
CA PRO A 119 -4.23 -18.08 8.09
C PRO A 119 -2.97 -18.83 8.54
N GLY A 120 -2.84 -20.10 8.17
CA GLY A 120 -1.68 -20.92 8.45
C GLY A 120 -1.28 -21.79 7.27
N GLY A 121 -0.05 -22.30 7.26
CA GLY A 121 0.46 -23.16 6.19
C GLY A 121 0.36 -22.50 4.82
N THR A 122 -0.16 -23.22 3.83
CA THR A 122 -0.30 -22.72 2.44
C THR A 122 -1.19 -21.47 2.35
N ALA A 123 -2.27 -21.39 3.14
CA ALA A 123 -3.17 -20.24 3.15
C ALA A 123 -2.45 -18.96 3.58
N GLN A 124 -1.52 -19.05 4.53
CA GLN A 124 -0.70 -17.92 4.99
C GLN A 124 0.21 -17.40 3.86
N PHE A 125 0.89 -18.30 3.14
CA PHE A 125 1.75 -17.93 2.01
C PHE A 125 0.97 -17.32 0.85
N VAL A 126 -0.20 -17.87 0.52
CA VAL A 126 -1.05 -17.31 -0.54
C VAL A 126 -1.57 -15.93 -0.14
N ALA A 127 -2.06 -15.77 1.09
CA ALA A 127 -2.51 -14.47 1.61
C ALA A 127 -1.39 -13.42 1.57
N LEU A 128 -0.16 -13.79 1.99
CA LEU A 128 1.02 -12.94 1.93
C LEU A 128 1.37 -12.55 0.49
N ALA A 129 1.36 -13.50 -0.44
CA ALA A 129 1.66 -13.27 -1.85
C ALA A 129 0.68 -12.27 -2.50
N LEU A 130 -0.64 -12.49 -2.30
CA LEU A 130 -1.68 -11.58 -2.79
C LEU A 130 -1.51 -10.17 -2.24
N THR A 131 -1.23 -10.06 -0.96
CA THR A 131 -1.10 -8.78 -0.26
C THR A 131 0.15 -8.02 -0.69
N ALA A 132 1.29 -8.70 -0.79
CA ALA A 132 2.53 -8.09 -1.25
C ALA A 132 2.44 -7.64 -2.71
N ALA A 133 1.82 -8.44 -3.59
CA ALA A 133 1.56 -8.06 -4.98
C ALA A 133 0.65 -6.82 -5.05
N ALA A 134 -0.42 -6.77 -4.25
CA ALA A 134 -1.31 -5.62 -4.14
C ALA A 134 -0.55 -4.34 -3.76
N MET A 135 0.32 -4.40 -2.75
CA MET A 135 1.13 -3.24 -2.33
C MET A 135 2.17 -2.82 -3.38
N GLY A 136 2.74 -3.77 -4.13
CA GLY A 136 3.59 -3.46 -5.28
C GLY A 136 2.84 -2.71 -6.38
N MET A 137 1.62 -3.12 -6.67
CA MET A 137 0.73 -2.44 -7.63
C MET A 137 0.36 -1.03 -7.15
N GLN A 138 -0.02 -0.87 -5.88
CA GLN A 138 -0.31 0.44 -5.28
C GLN A 138 0.88 1.39 -5.40
N SER A 139 2.08 0.90 -5.08
CA SER A 139 3.31 1.68 -5.14
C SER A 139 3.54 2.27 -6.53
N ARG A 140 3.45 1.44 -7.56
CA ARG A 140 3.62 1.88 -8.95
C ARG A 140 2.51 2.82 -9.40
N ALA A 141 1.24 2.48 -9.13
CA ALA A 141 0.09 3.31 -9.52
C ALA A 141 0.14 4.69 -8.85
N PHE A 142 0.53 4.76 -7.57
CA PHE A 142 0.66 6.03 -6.86
C PHE A 142 1.81 6.89 -7.42
N ALA A 143 2.93 6.29 -7.80
CA ALA A 143 4.05 7.00 -8.40
C ALA A 143 3.65 7.78 -9.67
N MET A 144 2.62 7.30 -10.40
CA MET A 144 2.07 8.00 -11.58
C MET A 144 1.44 9.36 -11.26
N TYR A 145 0.99 9.59 -10.02
CA TYR A 145 0.45 10.88 -9.59
C TYR A 145 1.53 11.95 -9.42
N ARG A 146 2.82 11.58 -9.39
CA ARG A 146 3.98 12.49 -9.32
C ARG A 146 3.83 13.55 -8.23
N LEU A 147 3.34 13.17 -7.04
CA LEU A 147 3.25 14.06 -5.90
C LEU A 147 4.66 14.22 -5.28
N PRO A 148 5.25 15.42 -5.34
CA PRO A 148 6.60 15.65 -4.84
C PRO A 148 6.75 15.28 -3.36
N GLY A 149 7.73 14.43 -3.05
CA GLY A 149 8.07 14.07 -1.67
C GLY A 149 7.05 13.18 -0.95
N VAL A 150 6.09 12.57 -1.67
CA VAL A 150 5.08 11.70 -1.09
C VAL A 150 5.10 10.34 -1.77
N THR A 151 5.14 9.29 -0.97
CA THR A 151 4.95 7.90 -1.41
C THR A 151 3.95 7.20 -0.46
N THR A 152 3.34 6.11 -0.89
CA THR A 152 2.35 5.36 -0.07
C THR A 152 2.87 4.01 0.42
N THR A 153 4.05 3.61 -0.02
CA THR A 153 4.70 2.36 0.36
C THR A 153 6.18 2.54 0.71
N TYR A 154 6.72 3.76 0.58
CA TYR A 154 8.10 4.12 0.86
C TYR A 154 8.15 5.34 1.80
N PHE A 155 7.63 5.16 3.00
CA PHE A 155 7.38 6.26 3.95
C PHE A 155 8.64 6.85 4.57
N THR A 156 9.77 6.14 4.62
CA THR A 156 11.04 6.68 5.11
C THR A 156 11.47 7.91 4.32
N GLY A 157 11.39 7.85 2.98
CA GLY A 157 11.68 9.01 2.13
C GLY A 157 10.69 10.16 2.34
N THR A 158 9.41 9.83 2.53
CA THR A 158 8.36 10.82 2.84
C THR A 158 8.65 11.54 4.17
N LEU A 159 9.03 10.80 5.21
CA LEU A 159 9.41 11.37 6.51
C LEU A 159 10.67 12.25 6.40
N THR A 160 11.71 11.76 5.72
CA THR A 160 12.94 12.53 5.50
C THR A 160 12.64 13.85 4.80
N ASN A 161 11.88 13.82 3.70
CA ASN A 161 11.52 15.03 2.95
C ASN A 161 10.67 16.01 3.79
N LEU A 162 9.75 15.48 4.63
CA LEU A 162 8.94 16.29 5.54
C LEU A 162 9.81 17.03 6.56
N LEU A 163 10.72 16.32 7.21
CA LEU A 163 11.63 16.88 8.21
C LEU A 163 12.63 17.87 7.59
N THR A 164 13.20 17.53 6.43
CA THR A 164 14.10 18.43 5.70
C THR A 164 13.37 19.74 5.36
N GLY A 165 12.18 19.69 4.76
CA GLY A 165 11.42 20.91 4.43
C GLY A 165 11.05 21.74 5.64
N LEU A 166 10.79 21.10 6.78
CA LEU A 166 10.51 21.80 8.03
C LEU A 166 11.76 22.58 8.54
N VAL A 167 12.95 21.99 8.41
CA VAL A 167 14.20 22.60 8.91
C VAL A 167 14.75 23.64 7.94
N THR A 168 14.75 23.35 6.61
CA THR A 168 15.38 24.23 5.62
C THR A 168 14.48 25.41 5.22
N ASP A 169 13.20 25.14 4.99
CA ASP A 169 12.28 26.10 4.38
C ASP A 169 11.18 26.56 5.34
N SER A 170 11.17 26.07 6.59
CA SER A 170 10.08 26.25 7.56
C SER A 170 8.71 25.92 6.95
N THR A 171 8.67 24.98 5.98
CA THR A 171 7.47 24.58 5.27
C THR A 171 7.07 23.15 5.61
N VAL A 172 5.77 22.91 5.78
CA VAL A 172 5.22 21.58 6.01
C VAL A 172 4.57 21.09 4.72
N ASN A 173 5.10 20.01 4.16
CA ASN A 173 4.42 19.30 3.07
C ASN A 173 3.18 18.59 3.65
N ARG A 174 2.01 19.24 3.51
CA ARG A 174 0.75 18.73 4.07
C ARG A 174 0.39 17.34 3.54
N ALA A 175 0.68 17.04 2.28
CA ALA A 175 0.40 15.74 1.69
C ALA A 175 1.26 14.64 2.34
N ALA A 176 2.54 14.92 2.59
CA ALA A 176 3.45 14.02 3.28
C ALA A 176 3.02 13.79 4.74
N ALA A 177 2.68 14.85 5.45
CA ALA A 177 2.22 14.78 6.84
C ALA A 177 0.91 13.95 6.95
N VAL A 178 -0.07 14.22 6.09
CA VAL A 178 -1.34 13.47 6.05
C VAL A 178 -1.10 12.01 5.69
N ALA A 179 -0.26 11.70 4.71
CA ALA A 179 0.04 10.32 4.33
C ALA A 179 0.67 9.53 5.50
N LEU A 180 1.64 10.10 6.22
CA LEU A 180 2.28 9.49 7.39
C LEU A 180 1.30 9.30 8.56
N MET A 181 0.51 10.33 8.88
CA MET A 181 -0.48 10.23 9.96
C MET A 181 -1.57 9.22 9.61
N SER A 182 -1.98 9.14 8.35
CA SER A 182 -2.96 8.16 7.90
C SER A 182 -2.41 6.74 7.89
N LEU A 183 -1.12 6.53 7.58
CA LEU A 183 -0.44 5.25 7.76
C LEU A 183 -0.56 4.77 9.21
N LEU A 184 -0.19 5.65 10.17
CA LEU A 184 -0.27 5.34 11.60
C LEU A 184 -1.72 5.05 12.04
N ALA A 185 -2.67 5.88 11.60
CA ALA A 185 -4.08 5.70 11.92
C ALA A 185 -4.64 4.39 11.34
N GLY A 186 -4.31 4.06 10.09
CA GLY A 186 -4.68 2.78 9.46
C GLY A 186 -4.08 1.58 10.19
N ALA A 187 -2.82 1.66 10.57
CA ALA A 187 -2.15 0.63 11.35
C ALA A 187 -2.80 0.46 12.73
N ALA A 188 -3.04 1.55 13.46
CA ALA A 188 -3.66 1.50 14.79
C ALA A 188 -5.08 0.93 14.74
N ALA A 189 -5.89 1.36 13.76
CA ALA A 189 -7.25 0.85 13.57
C ALA A 189 -7.25 -0.65 13.20
N SER A 190 -6.35 -1.06 12.31
CA SER A 190 -6.20 -2.48 11.94
C SER A 190 -5.74 -3.32 13.12
N GLY A 191 -4.79 -2.83 13.93
CA GLY A 191 -4.32 -3.49 15.14
C GLY A 191 -5.44 -3.69 16.16
N ALA A 192 -6.27 -2.67 16.36
CA ALA A 192 -7.45 -2.77 17.22
C ALA A 192 -8.45 -3.83 16.68
N LEU A 193 -8.73 -3.84 15.37
CA LEU A 193 -9.62 -4.84 14.76
C LEU A 193 -9.07 -6.26 14.91
N VAL A 194 -7.77 -6.46 14.65
CA VAL A 194 -7.12 -7.78 14.83
C VAL A 194 -7.22 -8.27 16.27
N SER A 195 -7.21 -7.36 17.25
CA SER A 195 -7.28 -7.70 18.67
C SER A 195 -8.70 -7.98 19.14
N VAL A 196 -9.71 -7.24 18.64
CA VAL A 196 -11.09 -7.28 19.15
C VAL A 196 -12.00 -8.13 18.27
N VAL A 197 -11.93 -7.97 16.95
CA VAL A 197 -12.77 -8.70 15.97
C VAL A 197 -11.89 -9.16 14.80
N PRO A 198 -11.01 -10.16 15.01
CA PRO A 198 -10.00 -10.56 14.04
C PRO A 198 -10.56 -10.82 12.63
N ILE A 199 -11.72 -11.48 12.55
CA ILE A 199 -12.35 -11.87 11.29
C ILE A 199 -12.74 -10.66 10.41
N ALA A 200 -13.02 -9.51 11.02
CA ALA A 200 -13.41 -8.28 10.31
C ALA A 200 -12.21 -7.41 9.89
N ALA A 201 -11.00 -7.73 10.35
CA ALA A 201 -9.84 -6.86 10.15
C ALA A 201 -9.53 -6.53 8.67
N PRO A 202 -9.67 -7.45 7.67
CA PRO A 202 -9.46 -7.13 6.27
C PRO A 202 -10.50 -6.19 5.66
N ALA A 203 -11.65 -5.99 6.31
CA ALA A 203 -12.66 -5.06 5.81
C ALA A 203 -12.16 -3.60 5.82
N LEU A 204 -11.25 -3.26 6.74
CA LEU A 204 -10.71 -1.90 6.83
C LEU A 204 -9.91 -1.49 5.58
N PRO A 205 -8.86 -2.18 5.15
CA PRO A 205 -8.14 -1.81 3.94
C PRO A 205 -9.02 -1.88 2.69
N LEU A 206 -9.98 -2.80 2.59
CA LEU A 206 -10.95 -2.86 1.50
C LEU A 206 -11.84 -1.62 1.46
N ALA A 207 -12.40 -1.18 2.59
CA ALA A 207 -13.24 0.01 2.66
C ALA A 207 -12.45 1.28 2.30
N LEU A 208 -11.21 1.41 2.77
CA LEU A 208 -10.33 2.53 2.46
C LEU A 208 -9.98 2.59 0.96
N LEU A 209 -9.65 1.44 0.36
CA LEU A 209 -9.34 1.37 -1.07
C LEU A 209 -10.58 1.60 -1.93
N ALA A 210 -11.74 1.09 -1.53
CA ALA A 210 -13.02 1.39 -2.18
C ALA A 210 -13.32 2.90 -2.16
N ALA A 211 -13.10 3.58 -1.03
CA ALA A 211 -13.23 5.03 -0.93
C ALA A 211 -12.28 5.78 -1.87
N ALA A 212 -11.04 5.31 -2.00
CA ALA A 212 -10.08 5.86 -2.94
C ALA A 212 -10.53 5.68 -4.42
N LEU A 213 -11.03 4.50 -4.77
CA LEU A 213 -11.59 4.21 -6.11
C LEU A 213 -12.80 5.08 -6.43
N VAL A 214 -13.74 5.23 -5.50
CA VAL A 214 -14.91 6.11 -5.65
C VAL A 214 -14.46 7.56 -5.87
N MET A 215 -13.47 8.04 -5.12
CA MET A 215 -12.94 9.38 -5.29
C MET A 215 -12.35 9.61 -6.68
N ILE A 216 -11.63 8.63 -7.24
CA ILE A 216 -11.11 8.71 -8.62
C ILE A 216 -12.28 8.75 -9.63
N ALA A 217 -13.27 7.86 -9.47
CA ALA A 217 -14.41 7.76 -10.38
C ALA A 217 -15.26 9.05 -10.44
N VAL A 218 -15.55 9.63 -9.27
CA VAL A 218 -16.29 10.91 -9.17
C VAL A 218 -15.52 12.06 -9.85
N ARG A 219 -14.19 12.12 -9.68
CA ARG A 219 -13.36 13.14 -10.34
C ARG A 219 -13.40 13.04 -11.85
N ARG A 220 -13.32 11.82 -12.40
CA ARG A 220 -13.37 11.62 -13.85
C ARG A 220 -14.70 12.13 -14.43
N ARG A 221 -15.83 11.86 -13.79
CA ARG A 221 -17.14 12.33 -14.25
C ARG A 221 -17.21 13.86 -14.32
N ARG A 222 -16.60 14.57 -13.36
CA ARG A 222 -16.60 16.04 -13.32
C ARG A 222 -15.69 16.70 -14.37
N HIS A 223 -14.79 15.97 -14.98
CA HIS A 223 -13.92 16.49 -16.06
C HIS A 223 -14.39 16.09 -17.46
N SER A 224 -15.38 15.24 -17.58
CA SER A 224 -16.01 14.83 -18.85
C SER A 224 -17.32 15.56 -19.15
N THR A 225 -17.81 16.38 -18.23
CA THR A 225 -18.92 17.38 -18.42
C THR A 225 -18.35 18.78 -18.54
#